data_3bd99668d6aa118f3fa7ca1d0bf09205
#
_entry.id   3bd99668d6aa118f3fa7ca1d0bf09205
#
_cell.length_a   1.000
_cell.length_b   1.000
_cell.length_c   1.000
_cell.angle_alpha   90.00
_cell.angle_beta   90.00
_cell.angle_gamma   90.00
#
_symmetry.space_group_name_H-M   'P 1'
#
loop_
_entity.id
_entity.type
_entity.pdbx_description
1 polymer ?
#
loop_
_entity_poly.entity_id
_entity_poly.type
_entity_poly.pdbx_seq_one_letter_code
_entity_poly.pdbx_strand_id
1 'polypeptide(L)'
;MKKENKFIIAVVIIAIIALTGVIFFTYKYPIYKANKDAESIEVGDNEELEATALENIEQDIIHYDDEIGTLTIPDILLDNAPIRESVELTTLSETIGHFPSTSIYEGNVGLASHNSGSNGDFFKNLKNIKMGSEIYYQTNYGTKRYIVTIKEIINEEDWSYLGTTEDNRITLITCVAGQKDKRLCVQAVESMDGMNYGQ
;
A
#
# COMPACT_ATOMS: atom_id res chain seq x y z
N MET A 1 42.56 11.16 44.87
CA MET A 1 42.25 10.39 43.64
C MET A 1 43.58 9.96 43.07
N LYS A 2 43.80 8.62 42.99
CA LYS A 2 45.09 8.08 42.45
C LYS A 2 45.27 8.46 40.98
N LYS A 3 46.48 8.62 40.53
CA LYS A 3 46.88 9.05 39.18
C LYS A 3 46.24 8.16 38.07
N GLU A 4 46.06 6.88 38.39
CA GLU A 4 45.46 5.85 37.54
C GLU A 4 43.98 6.12 37.21
N ASN A 5 43.21 6.60 38.20
CA ASN A 5 41.77 6.89 37.96
C ASN A 5 41.57 8.09 37.04
N LYS A 6 42.48 9.06 37.03
CA LYS A 6 42.44 10.20 36.11
C LYS A 6 42.70 9.79 34.68
N PHE A 7 43.65 8.84 34.49
CA PHE A 7 43.96 8.30 33.17
C PHE A 7 42.78 7.49 32.58
N ILE A 8 42.15 6.63 33.38
CA ILE A 8 40.96 5.85 32.95
C ILE A 8 39.81 6.79 32.58
N ILE A 9 39.54 7.81 33.38
CA ILE A 9 38.50 8.80 33.09
C ILE A 9 38.77 9.53 31.77
N ALA A 10 40.02 9.94 31.51
CA ALA A 10 40.40 10.60 30.26
C ALA A 10 40.18 9.69 29.04
N VAL A 11 40.53 8.41 29.11
CA VAL A 11 40.33 7.43 28.03
C VAL A 11 38.83 7.21 27.75
N VAL A 12 38.00 7.11 28.80
CA VAL A 12 36.55 6.95 28.65
C VAL A 12 35.92 8.18 27.99
N ILE A 13 36.32 9.38 28.37
CA ILE A 13 35.85 10.63 27.76
C ILE A 13 36.20 10.69 26.26
N ILE A 14 37.46 10.34 25.90
CA ILE A 14 37.86 10.30 24.50
C ILE A 14 37.06 9.28 23.69
N ALA A 15 36.80 8.10 24.25
CA ALA A 15 35.98 7.08 23.62
C ALA A 15 34.52 7.55 23.38
N ILE A 16 33.93 8.25 24.34
CA ILE A 16 32.59 8.84 24.21
C ILE A 16 32.57 9.91 23.12
N ILE A 17 33.57 10.80 23.07
CA ILE A 17 33.67 11.85 22.04
C ILE A 17 33.82 11.21 20.65
N ALA A 18 34.65 10.16 20.52
CA ALA A 18 34.79 9.44 19.25
C ALA A 18 33.48 8.76 18.81
N LEU A 19 32.77 8.14 19.73
CA LEU A 19 31.52 7.46 19.44
C LEU A 19 30.41 8.44 19.02
N THR A 20 30.29 9.58 19.72
CA THR A 20 29.34 10.65 19.35
C THR A 20 29.71 11.30 18.03
N GLY A 21 31.00 11.46 17.70
CA GLY A 21 31.47 11.92 16.41
C GLY A 21 31.08 10.99 15.26
N VAL A 22 31.24 9.68 15.46
CA VAL A 22 30.84 8.68 14.46
C VAL A 22 29.32 8.71 14.24
N ILE A 23 28.51 8.78 15.30
CA ILE A 23 27.05 8.87 15.19
C ILE A 23 26.62 10.16 14.46
N PHE A 24 27.25 11.28 14.78
CA PHE A 24 26.98 12.54 14.09
C PHE A 24 27.32 12.45 12.59
N PHE A 25 28.47 11.90 12.24
CA PHE A 25 28.93 11.83 10.86
C PHE A 25 28.09 10.83 10.02
N THR A 26 27.64 9.72 10.61
CA THR A 26 26.90 8.68 9.88
C THR A 26 25.41 8.98 9.75
N TYR A 27 24.79 9.62 10.75
CA TYR A 27 23.35 9.83 10.79
C TYR A 27 22.92 11.30 10.64
N LYS A 28 23.60 12.23 11.34
CA LYS A 28 23.19 13.64 11.34
C LYS A 28 23.79 14.46 10.20
N TYR A 29 25.02 14.18 9.80
CA TYR A 29 25.67 14.95 8.76
C TYR A 29 25.03 14.82 7.38
N PRO A 30 24.60 13.64 6.91
CA PRO A 30 23.88 13.51 5.65
C PRO A 30 22.54 14.28 5.64
N ILE A 31 21.81 14.24 6.75
CA ILE A 31 20.54 14.97 6.91
C ILE A 31 20.77 16.49 6.93
N TYR A 32 21.80 16.94 7.66
CA TYR A 32 22.19 18.34 7.71
C TYR A 32 22.64 18.87 6.34
N LYS A 33 23.42 18.07 5.61
CA LYS A 33 23.88 18.43 4.26
C LYS A 33 22.72 18.50 3.29
N ALA A 34 21.81 17.52 3.30
CA ALA A 34 20.61 17.52 2.46
C ALA A 34 19.71 18.75 2.71
N ASN A 35 19.51 19.13 3.97
CA ASN A 35 18.74 20.33 4.32
C ASN A 35 19.44 21.62 3.90
N LYS A 36 20.76 21.68 3.99
CA LYS A 36 21.54 22.86 3.58
C LYS A 36 21.58 23.02 2.05
N ASP A 37 21.70 21.91 1.33
CA ASP A 37 21.67 21.91 -0.13
C ASP A 37 20.26 22.28 -0.66
N ALA A 38 19.20 21.95 0.10
CA ALA A 38 17.83 22.39 -0.18
C ALA A 38 17.59 23.89 0.09
N GLU A 39 18.27 24.49 1.07
CA GLU A 39 18.15 25.92 1.42
C GLU A 39 18.95 26.85 0.49
N SER A 40 19.88 26.30 -0.30
CA SER A 40 20.70 27.04 -1.27
C SER A 40 20.11 27.07 -2.69
N ILE A 41 18.94 26.49 -2.91
CA ILE A 41 18.19 26.65 -4.16
C ILE A 41 17.52 28.04 -4.09
N GLU A 42 18.08 29.03 -4.80
CA GLU A 42 17.48 30.34 -4.98
C GLU A 42 16.07 30.16 -5.55
N VAL A 43 15.11 30.81 -4.90
CA VAL A 43 13.71 30.93 -5.35
C VAL A 43 13.69 31.76 -6.65
N GLY A 44 13.88 31.07 -7.76
CA GLY A 44 13.60 31.60 -9.10
C GLY A 44 12.34 30.91 -9.61
N ASP A 45 11.32 31.69 -9.90
CA ASP A 45 10.06 31.39 -10.60
C ASP A 45 9.58 29.92 -10.57
N ASN A 46 9.17 29.45 -9.37
CA ASN A 46 8.78 28.05 -9.13
C ASN A 46 7.35 27.71 -9.59
N GLU A 47 6.51 28.68 -9.95
CA GLU A 47 5.13 28.39 -10.39
C GLU A 47 5.08 27.59 -11.69
N GLU A 48 6.00 27.83 -12.63
CA GLU A 48 6.03 27.12 -13.92
C GLU A 48 6.64 25.72 -13.80
N LEU A 49 7.60 25.53 -12.85
CA LEU A 49 8.21 24.24 -12.56
C LEU A 49 7.30 23.31 -11.74
N GLU A 50 6.53 23.86 -10.79
CA GLU A 50 5.53 23.09 -10.05
C GLU A 50 4.36 22.67 -10.94
N ALA A 51 3.88 23.55 -11.80
CA ALA A 51 2.84 23.23 -12.78
C ALA A 51 3.30 22.12 -13.74
N THR A 52 4.54 22.21 -14.25
CA THR A 52 5.11 21.19 -15.15
C THR A 52 5.40 19.87 -14.42
N ALA A 53 5.79 19.92 -13.14
CA ALA A 53 6.01 18.71 -12.34
C ALA A 53 4.68 18.02 -11.99
N LEU A 54 3.62 18.75 -11.70
CA LEU A 54 2.29 18.22 -11.46
C LEU A 54 1.68 17.64 -12.75
N GLU A 55 1.86 18.31 -13.89
CA GLU A 55 1.40 17.83 -15.20
C GLU A 55 2.14 16.54 -15.63
N ASN A 56 3.44 16.41 -15.30
CA ASN A 56 4.20 15.18 -15.54
C ASN A 56 3.82 14.03 -14.58
N ILE A 57 3.38 14.32 -13.35
CA ILE A 57 2.90 13.29 -12.40
C ILE A 57 1.51 12.79 -12.83
N GLU A 58 0.64 13.67 -13.35
CA GLU A 58 -0.66 13.26 -13.91
C GLU A 58 -0.51 12.41 -15.18
N GLN A 59 0.54 12.61 -15.99
CA GLN A 59 0.78 11.80 -17.20
C GLN A 59 1.26 10.38 -16.94
N ASP A 60 1.79 10.07 -15.76
CA ASP A 60 2.23 8.70 -15.39
C ASP A 60 1.12 7.84 -14.75
N ILE A 61 -0.07 8.41 -14.49
CA ILE A 61 -1.22 7.65 -14.03
C ILE A 61 -1.92 7.07 -15.27
N ILE A 62 -1.68 5.78 -15.54
CA ILE A 62 -2.42 5.06 -16.58
C ILE A 62 -3.88 5.02 -16.14
N HIS A 63 -4.72 5.84 -16.78
CA HIS A 63 -6.16 5.84 -16.59
C HIS A 63 -6.81 4.99 -17.67
N TYR A 64 -7.62 4.03 -17.27
CA TYR A 64 -8.38 3.18 -18.20
C TYR A 64 -9.78 3.73 -18.36
N ASP A 65 -10.30 3.82 -19.59
CA ASP A 65 -11.66 4.33 -19.89
C ASP A 65 -12.78 3.54 -19.19
N ASP A 66 -12.51 2.28 -18.82
CA ASP A 66 -13.42 1.36 -18.12
C ASP A 66 -12.99 1.11 -16.65
N GLU A 67 -12.19 1.99 -16.06
CA GLU A 67 -11.83 1.94 -14.65
C GLU A 67 -13.05 2.26 -13.77
N ILE A 68 -13.34 1.35 -12.83
CA ILE A 68 -14.44 1.49 -11.89
C ILE A 68 -14.01 2.01 -10.51
N GLY A 69 -12.72 2.02 -10.24
CA GLY A 69 -12.18 2.49 -8.98
C GLY A 69 -10.76 2.04 -8.73
N THR A 70 -10.27 2.28 -7.51
CA THR A 70 -8.92 1.92 -7.07
C THR A 70 -8.94 1.19 -5.73
N LEU A 71 -7.87 0.41 -5.48
CA LEU A 71 -7.67 -0.33 -4.25
C LEU A 71 -6.35 0.06 -3.58
N THR A 72 -6.40 0.40 -2.29
CA THR A 72 -5.22 0.66 -1.46
C THR A 72 -5.23 -0.27 -0.26
N ILE A 73 -4.10 -0.97 -0.01
CA ILE A 73 -3.88 -1.84 1.15
C ILE A 73 -2.48 -1.55 1.70
N PRO A 74 -2.36 -0.62 2.69
CA PRO A 74 -1.06 -0.16 3.16
C PRO A 74 -0.15 -1.26 3.69
N ASP A 75 -0.69 -2.23 4.43
CA ASP A 75 0.07 -3.32 5.05
C ASP A 75 0.81 -4.22 4.06
N ILE A 76 0.43 -4.22 2.79
CA ILE A 76 1.08 -4.98 1.73
C ILE A 76 1.70 -4.11 0.64
N LEU A 77 1.79 -2.80 0.88
CA LEU A 77 2.34 -1.80 -0.03
C LEU A 77 1.61 -1.76 -1.39
N LEU A 78 0.28 -1.97 -1.37
CA LEU A 78 -0.57 -1.75 -2.53
C LEU A 78 -1.18 -0.36 -2.42
N ASP A 79 -0.94 0.49 -3.41
CA ASP A 79 -1.40 1.88 -3.42
C ASP A 79 -2.08 2.21 -4.74
N ASN A 80 -3.28 2.77 -4.68
CA ASN A 80 -4.09 3.24 -5.81
C ASN A 80 -4.12 2.29 -7.03
N ALA A 81 -4.16 0.97 -6.76
CA ALA A 81 -4.18 -0.02 -7.83
C ALA A 81 -5.49 0.03 -8.62
N PRO A 82 -5.47 0.22 -9.95
CA PRO A 82 -6.67 0.39 -10.77
C PRO A 82 -7.51 -0.89 -10.84
N ILE A 83 -8.83 -0.72 -10.89
CA ILE A 83 -9.81 -1.81 -10.96
C ILE A 83 -10.68 -1.64 -12.19
N ARG A 84 -10.84 -2.69 -12.99
CA ARG A 84 -11.72 -2.74 -14.17
C ARG A 84 -12.81 -3.79 -14.02
N GLU A 85 -13.91 -3.58 -14.74
CA GLU A 85 -15.13 -4.43 -14.71
C GLU A 85 -14.94 -5.69 -15.55
N SER A 86 -14.01 -6.57 -15.16
CA SER A 86 -13.82 -7.90 -15.75
C SER A 86 -12.82 -8.71 -14.96
N VAL A 87 -12.90 -10.03 -15.01
CA VAL A 87 -11.89 -10.97 -14.51
C VAL A 87 -11.25 -11.80 -15.62
N GLU A 88 -11.35 -11.35 -16.86
CA GLU A 88 -10.66 -11.97 -17.99
C GLU A 88 -9.15 -11.81 -17.86
N LEU A 89 -8.40 -12.75 -18.46
CA LEU A 89 -6.93 -12.76 -18.35
C LEU A 89 -6.29 -11.49 -18.91
N THR A 90 -6.89 -10.88 -19.93
CA THR A 90 -6.42 -9.61 -20.50
C THR A 90 -6.52 -8.48 -19.47
N THR A 91 -7.64 -8.36 -18.77
CA THR A 91 -7.84 -7.38 -17.70
C THR A 91 -6.90 -7.65 -16.54
N LEU A 92 -6.82 -8.90 -16.07
CA LEU A 92 -5.99 -9.28 -14.92
C LEU A 92 -4.48 -9.14 -15.20
N SER A 93 -4.05 -9.07 -16.46
CA SER A 93 -2.65 -8.81 -16.81
C SER A 93 -2.25 -7.33 -16.65
N GLU A 94 -3.21 -6.42 -16.50
CA GLU A 94 -2.99 -4.97 -16.45
C GLU A 94 -3.51 -4.33 -15.16
N THR A 95 -4.62 -4.84 -14.62
CA THR A 95 -5.33 -4.25 -13.48
C THR A 95 -5.83 -5.30 -12.51
N ILE A 96 -6.37 -4.86 -11.38
CA ILE A 96 -7.27 -5.69 -10.57
C ILE A 96 -8.58 -5.83 -11.34
N GLY A 97 -9.15 -7.04 -11.38
CA GLY A 97 -10.44 -7.31 -11.99
C GLY A 97 -11.55 -7.38 -10.96
N HIS A 98 -12.71 -6.80 -11.29
CA HIS A 98 -13.95 -6.95 -10.53
C HIS A 98 -14.76 -8.12 -11.11
N PHE A 99 -15.35 -8.95 -10.23
CA PHE A 99 -16.28 -10.01 -10.65
C PHE A 99 -17.65 -9.40 -10.99
N PRO A 100 -18.08 -9.41 -12.27
CA PRO A 100 -19.34 -8.76 -12.69
C PRO A 100 -20.59 -9.31 -12.02
N SER A 101 -20.51 -10.49 -11.42
CA SER A 101 -21.61 -11.11 -10.65
C SER A 101 -21.74 -10.59 -9.23
N THR A 102 -20.83 -9.74 -8.77
CA THR A 102 -20.83 -9.15 -7.42
C THR A 102 -21.22 -7.67 -7.46
N SER A 103 -21.40 -7.07 -6.31
CA SER A 103 -21.68 -5.63 -6.22
C SER A 103 -20.47 -4.77 -6.53
N ILE A 104 -20.68 -3.61 -7.16
CA ILE A 104 -19.62 -2.63 -7.38
C ILE A 104 -19.33 -1.80 -6.12
N TYR A 105 -20.30 -1.55 -5.25
CA TYR A 105 -20.12 -0.61 -4.13
C TYR A 105 -20.77 -1.07 -2.82
N GLU A 106 -22.04 -1.50 -2.83
CA GLU A 106 -22.74 -1.99 -1.63
C GLU A 106 -22.88 -3.51 -1.65
N GLY A 107 -22.96 -4.14 -0.47
CA GLY A 107 -22.94 -5.59 -0.35
C GLY A 107 -21.53 -6.16 -0.49
N ASN A 108 -21.38 -7.28 -1.19
CA ASN A 108 -20.10 -7.97 -1.36
C ASN A 108 -19.43 -7.56 -2.68
N VAL A 109 -18.31 -6.84 -2.59
CA VAL A 109 -17.48 -6.45 -3.74
C VAL A 109 -16.40 -7.52 -3.95
N GLY A 110 -16.46 -8.26 -5.06
CA GLY A 110 -15.50 -9.31 -5.39
C GLY A 110 -14.41 -8.81 -6.33
N LEU A 111 -13.14 -8.97 -5.93
CA LEU A 111 -11.98 -8.55 -6.71
C LEU A 111 -10.98 -9.70 -6.87
N ALA A 112 -10.35 -9.77 -8.05
CA ALA A 112 -9.29 -10.73 -8.35
C ALA A 112 -8.05 -10.05 -8.93
N SER A 113 -6.88 -10.61 -8.66
CA SER A 113 -5.63 -10.26 -9.33
C SER A 113 -4.63 -11.40 -9.24
N HIS A 114 -3.60 -11.37 -10.08
CA HIS A 114 -2.52 -12.33 -10.02
C HIS A 114 -1.66 -12.17 -8.76
N ASN A 115 -1.09 -13.30 -8.29
CA ASN A 115 -0.12 -13.31 -7.17
C ASN A 115 1.34 -13.40 -7.64
N SER A 116 1.56 -13.56 -8.94
CA SER A 116 2.89 -13.69 -9.54
C SER A 116 2.83 -13.38 -11.03
N GLY A 117 3.92 -12.91 -11.56
CA GLY A 117 4.02 -12.55 -12.96
C GLY A 117 4.82 -11.27 -13.15
N SER A 118 4.91 -10.79 -14.38
CA SER A 118 5.60 -9.55 -14.71
C SER A 118 4.68 -8.34 -14.67
N ASN A 119 3.38 -8.55 -14.95
CA ASN A 119 2.37 -7.50 -14.99
C ASN A 119 1.09 -8.00 -14.31
N GLY A 120 0.32 -7.09 -13.70
CA GLY A 120 -0.96 -7.43 -13.07
C GLY A 120 -0.86 -8.27 -11.79
N ASP A 121 0.33 -8.36 -11.16
CA ASP A 121 0.53 -9.14 -9.94
C ASP A 121 0.22 -8.34 -8.65
N PHE A 122 -0.86 -7.55 -8.69
CA PHE A 122 -1.23 -6.66 -7.58
C PHE A 122 -1.44 -7.40 -6.26
N PHE A 123 -1.84 -8.69 -6.31
CA PHE A 123 -2.05 -9.50 -5.10
C PHE A 123 -0.85 -10.40 -4.73
N LYS A 124 0.36 -10.13 -5.26
CA LYS A 124 1.58 -10.89 -4.90
C LYS A 124 1.88 -10.90 -3.40
N ASN A 125 1.59 -9.81 -2.73
CA ASN A 125 1.81 -9.64 -1.30
C ASN A 125 0.55 -9.92 -0.45
N LEU A 126 -0.60 -10.25 -1.06
CA LEU A 126 -1.86 -10.49 -0.32
C LEU A 126 -1.71 -11.61 0.74
N LYS A 127 -0.83 -12.57 0.50
CA LYS A 127 -0.49 -13.61 1.50
C LYS A 127 0.06 -13.06 2.82
N ASN A 128 0.58 -11.83 2.83
CA ASN A 128 1.16 -11.18 4.02
C ASN A 128 0.14 -10.34 4.80
N ILE A 129 -1.06 -10.11 4.25
CA ILE A 129 -2.12 -9.37 4.93
C ILE A 129 -2.48 -10.03 6.26
N LYS A 130 -2.83 -9.23 7.26
CA LYS A 130 -3.17 -9.70 8.61
C LYS A 130 -4.64 -9.48 8.91
N MET A 131 -5.17 -10.24 9.86
CA MET A 131 -6.46 -9.93 10.47
C MET A 131 -6.39 -8.53 11.08
N GLY A 132 -7.39 -7.69 10.82
CA GLY A 132 -7.42 -6.30 11.27
C GLY A 132 -6.71 -5.30 10.34
N SER A 133 -6.04 -5.75 9.26
CA SER A 133 -5.48 -4.86 8.23
C SER A 133 -6.58 -4.03 7.58
N GLU A 134 -6.25 -2.81 7.17
CA GLU A 134 -7.16 -1.89 6.51
C GLU A 134 -7.08 -2.04 4.98
N ILE A 135 -8.25 -1.93 4.35
CA ILE A 135 -8.40 -1.90 2.90
C ILE A 135 -9.25 -0.67 2.56
N TYR A 136 -8.77 0.16 1.63
CA TYR A 136 -9.49 1.32 1.12
C TYR A 136 -9.88 1.05 -0.33
N TYR A 137 -11.18 1.14 -0.60
CA TYR A 137 -11.76 0.98 -1.92
C TYR A 137 -12.43 2.27 -2.33
N GLN A 138 -11.94 2.88 -3.40
CA GLN A 138 -12.42 4.16 -3.91
C GLN A 138 -13.10 3.95 -5.27
N THR A 139 -14.28 4.54 -5.44
CA THR A 139 -15.06 4.54 -6.68
C THR A 139 -15.70 5.91 -6.90
N ASN A 140 -16.44 6.07 -8.01
CA ASN A 140 -17.26 7.25 -8.26
C ASN A 140 -18.40 7.44 -7.23
N TYR A 141 -18.76 6.39 -6.45
CA TYR A 141 -19.77 6.45 -5.40
C TYR A 141 -19.20 6.90 -4.06
N GLY A 142 -17.87 6.91 -3.90
CA GLY A 142 -17.17 7.30 -2.69
C GLY A 142 -16.08 6.32 -2.29
N THR A 143 -15.48 6.57 -1.12
CA THR A 143 -14.44 5.72 -0.55
C THR A 143 -15.00 4.93 0.62
N LYS A 144 -14.78 3.62 0.64
CA LYS A 144 -15.07 2.74 1.75
C LYS A 144 -13.80 2.23 2.40
N ARG A 145 -13.81 2.14 3.73
CA ARG A 145 -12.76 1.53 4.53
C ARG A 145 -13.26 0.20 5.06
N TYR A 146 -12.48 -0.86 4.83
CA TYR A 146 -12.79 -2.21 5.29
C TYR A 146 -11.70 -2.71 6.24
N ILE A 147 -12.08 -3.58 7.17
CA ILE A 147 -11.17 -4.26 8.12
C ILE A 147 -11.20 -5.74 7.83
N VAL A 148 -10.02 -6.35 7.62
CA VAL A 148 -9.86 -7.78 7.33
C VAL A 148 -10.37 -8.63 8.49
N THR A 149 -11.35 -9.49 8.20
CA THR A 149 -12.00 -10.39 9.16
C THR A 149 -11.83 -11.87 8.82
N ILE A 150 -11.52 -12.21 7.57
CA ILE A 150 -11.29 -13.59 7.11
C ILE A 150 -10.06 -13.62 6.20
N LYS A 151 -9.24 -14.67 6.37
CA LYS A 151 -8.14 -15.01 5.48
C LYS A 151 -7.98 -16.51 5.43
N GLU A 152 -8.34 -17.13 4.31
CA GLU A 152 -8.42 -18.58 4.18
C GLU A 152 -7.90 -19.07 2.83
N ILE A 153 -7.51 -20.35 2.78
CA ILE A 153 -7.23 -21.06 1.53
C ILE A 153 -8.48 -21.86 1.18
N ILE A 154 -9.07 -21.55 0.04
CA ILE A 154 -10.29 -22.17 -0.47
C ILE A 154 -10.01 -23.00 -1.73
N ASN A 155 -10.94 -23.84 -2.15
CA ASN A 155 -10.89 -24.49 -3.45
C ASN A 155 -11.20 -23.48 -4.57
N GLU A 156 -10.62 -23.66 -5.75
CA GLU A 156 -10.83 -22.76 -6.88
C GLU A 156 -12.29 -22.71 -7.37
N GLU A 157 -13.06 -23.74 -7.10
CA GLU A 157 -14.48 -23.83 -7.45
C GLU A 157 -15.42 -23.34 -6.33
N ASP A 158 -14.89 -22.88 -5.20
CA ASP A 158 -15.70 -22.39 -4.09
C ASP A 158 -16.07 -20.91 -4.28
N TRP A 159 -17.18 -20.70 -4.97
CA TRP A 159 -17.74 -19.39 -5.25
C TRP A 159 -18.63 -18.83 -4.12
N SER A 160 -18.79 -19.56 -3.02
CA SER A 160 -19.67 -19.14 -1.90
C SER A 160 -19.23 -17.81 -1.27
N TYR A 161 -17.92 -17.52 -1.31
CA TYR A 161 -17.35 -16.27 -0.80
C TYR A 161 -17.73 -15.03 -1.64
N LEU A 162 -18.19 -15.21 -2.87
CA LEU A 162 -18.66 -14.13 -3.75
C LEU A 162 -20.18 -13.94 -3.71
N GLY A 163 -20.88 -14.70 -2.87
CA GLY A 163 -22.32 -14.58 -2.70
C GLY A 163 -22.73 -13.23 -2.10
N THR A 164 -24.02 -12.89 -2.26
CA THR A 164 -24.63 -11.69 -1.68
C THR A 164 -24.58 -11.75 -0.16
N THR A 165 -24.31 -10.60 0.47
CA THR A 165 -24.24 -10.44 1.92
C THR A 165 -25.14 -9.30 2.39
N GLU A 166 -25.57 -9.35 3.66
CA GLU A 166 -26.32 -8.26 4.28
C GLU A 166 -25.44 -7.09 4.71
N ASP A 167 -24.18 -7.39 5.04
CA ASP A 167 -23.17 -6.39 5.37
C ASP A 167 -22.40 -5.94 4.11
N ASN A 168 -21.81 -4.76 4.17
CA ASN A 168 -20.86 -4.33 3.17
C ASN A 168 -19.52 -4.98 3.43
N ARG A 169 -19.02 -5.72 2.46
CA ARG A 169 -17.70 -6.36 2.51
C ARG A 169 -16.99 -6.32 1.18
N ILE A 170 -15.69 -6.55 1.23
CA ILE A 170 -14.86 -6.75 0.06
C ILE A 170 -14.20 -8.12 0.14
N THR A 171 -14.21 -8.86 -0.97
CA THR A 171 -13.64 -10.20 -1.10
C THR A 171 -12.54 -10.18 -2.14
N LEU A 172 -11.32 -10.46 -1.72
CA LEU A 172 -10.12 -10.48 -2.57
C LEU A 172 -9.71 -11.93 -2.84
N ILE A 173 -9.60 -12.31 -4.11
CA ILE A 173 -9.26 -13.67 -4.55
C ILE A 173 -7.96 -13.65 -5.36
N THR A 174 -7.03 -14.55 -5.02
CA THR A 174 -5.81 -14.76 -5.82
C THR A 174 -5.37 -16.23 -5.81
N CYS A 175 -4.51 -16.60 -6.73
CA CYS A 175 -3.95 -17.94 -6.79
C CYS A 175 -3.02 -18.23 -5.59
N VAL A 176 -2.83 -19.51 -5.27
CA VAL A 176 -1.84 -19.97 -4.29
C VAL A 176 -0.65 -20.58 -5.04
N ALA A 177 0.55 -20.06 -4.78
CA ALA A 177 1.76 -20.55 -5.43
C ALA A 177 1.96 -22.05 -5.21
N GLY A 178 2.15 -22.80 -6.32
CA GLY A 178 2.34 -24.25 -6.26
C GLY A 178 1.06 -25.09 -6.04
N GLN A 179 -0.11 -24.47 -5.88
CA GLN A 179 -1.39 -25.16 -5.66
C GLN A 179 -2.43 -24.65 -6.65
N LYS A 180 -2.54 -25.31 -7.82
CA LYS A 180 -3.39 -24.82 -8.91
C LYS A 180 -4.88 -24.80 -8.60
N ASP A 181 -5.33 -25.75 -7.79
CA ASP A 181 -6.72 -25.95 -7.35
C ASP A 181 -7.10 -25.12 -6.12
N LYS A 182 -6.22 -24.24 -5.65
CA LYS A 182 -6.43 -23.43 -4.45
C LYS A 182 -6.37 -21.94 -4.75
N ARG A 183 -7.15 -21.20 -3.96
CA ARG A 183 -7.16 -19.73 -3.96
C ARG A 183 -6.94 -19.21 -2.53
N LEU A 184 -6.22 -18.13 -2.40
CA LEU A 184 -6.24 -17.33 -1.18
C LEU A 184 -7.45 -16.39 -1.27
N CYS A 185 -8.35 -16.53 -0.30
CA CYS A 185 -9.51 -15.67 -0.11
C CYS A 185 -9.28 -14.79 1.12
N VAL A 186 -9.46 -13.49 0.96
CA VAL A 186 -9.45 -12.50 2.04
C VAL A 186 -10.77 -11.77 2.01
N GLN A 187 -11.48 -11.73 3.15
CA GLN A 187 -12.67 -10.88 3.29
C GLN A 187 -12.45 -9.83 4.36
N ALA A 188 -12.93 -8.63 4.07
CA ALA A 188 -12.93 -7.51 5.00
C ALA A 188 -14.33 -6.88 5.03
N VAL A 189 -14.76 -6.44 6.22
CA VAL A 189 -16.07 -5.84 6.47
C VAL A 189 -15.91 -4.33 6.60
N GLU A 190 -16.85 -3.55 6.05
CA GLU A 190 -16.85 -2.09 6.13
C GLU A 190 -16.84 -1.63 7.59
N SER A 191 -15.95 -0.68 7.89
CA SER A 191 -15.84 -0.04 9.19
C SER A 191 -16.13 1.45 9.07
N MET A 192 -17.15 1.91 9.77
CA MET A 192 -17.54 3.32 9.83
C MET A 192 -16.68 4.11 10.84
N ASP A 193 -15.88 3.42 11.66
CA ASP A 193 -15.03 4.07 12.66
C ASP A 193 -13.88 4.84 12.00
N GLY A 194 -13.83 6.16 12.20
CA GLY A 194 -12.74 7.02 11.75
C GLY A 194 -12.94 7.73 10.40
N MET A 195 -14.07 7.58 9.73
CA MET A 195 -14.44 8.45 8.62
C MET A 195 -14.97 9.78 9.17
N ASN A 196 -14.08 10.74 9.42
CA ASN A 196 -14.47 12.14 9.55
C ASN A 196 -14.84 12.64 8.15
N TYR A 197 -16.13 12.64 7.82
CA TYR A 197 -16.62 13.45 6.71
C TYR A 197 -16.32 14.90 7.07
N GLY A 198 -15.30 15.50 6.42
CA GLY A 198 -15.02 16.93 6.54
C GLY A 198 -16.29 17.68 6.19
N GLN A 199 -16.81 18.42 7.17
CA GLN A 199 -17.87 19.41 7.03
C GLN A 199 -17.30 20.63 6.31
#